data_ea97270756e4616363072a554d5b493b
#
_entry.id   ea97270756e4616363072a554d5b493b
#
_cell.length_a   1.000
_cell.length_b   1.000
_cell.length_c   1.000
_cell.angle_alpha   90.00
_cell.angle_beta   90.00
_cell.angle_gamma   90.00
#
_symmetry.space_group_name_H-M   'P 1'
#
loop_
_entity.id
_entity.type
_entity.pdbx_description
1 polymer ?
#
loop_
_entity_poly.entity_id
_entity_poly.type
_entity_poly.pdbx_seq_one_letter_code
_entity_poly.pdbx_strand_id
1 'polypeptide(L)'
;RQQLETAQRMMELVGIAPLADRGIRRISGGERQLTLIARALAQQARILLMDEPAANLDYGNQFRLLQQVRRLTEQGYTVLLSTHDPEHALRFATHVLALHGGTVAACGPVEEMLTEELLHTLYRIPLTVAQVPVTGGTVRSCVYDPAKP
;
A
#
# COMPACT_ATOMS: atom_id res chain seq x y z
N ARG A 1 -31.33 -9.54 -0.28
CA ARG A 1 -31.29 -8.59 0.84
C ARG A 1 -29.96 -8.70 1.58
N GLN A 2 -29.60 -9.88 2.09
CA GLN A 2 -28.34 -10.12 2.83
C GLN A 2 -27.07 -9.75 2.05
N GLN A 3 -27.03 -10.01 0.73
CA GLN A 3 -25.89 -9.64 -0.11
C GLN A 3 -25.72 -8.12 -0.23
N LEU A 4 -26.81 -7.37 -0.30
CA LEU A 4 -26.78 -5.91 -0.37
C LEU A 4 -26.29 -5.31 0.95
N GLU A 5 -26.74 -5.83 2.07
CA GLU A 5 -26.30 -5.42 3.40
C GLU A 5 -24.79 -5.70 3.61
N THR A 6 -24.30 -6.85 3.09
CA THR A 6 -22.86 -7.16 3.12
C THR A 6 -22.05 -6.19 2.25
N ALA A 7 -22.53 -5.91 1.03
CA ALA A 7 -21.86 -4.94 0.15
C ALA A 7 -21.80 -3.55 0.79
N GLN A 8 -22.89 -3.09 1.36
CA GLN A 8 -22.98 -1.81 2.07
C GLN A 8 -21.95 -1.73 3.19
N ARG A 9 -21.90 -2.73 4.07
CA ARG A 9 -20.91 -2.80 5.16
C ARG A 9 -19.48 -2.75 4.65
N MET A 10 -19.16 -3.45 3.57
CA MET A 10 -17.79 -3.43 3.03
C MET A 10 -17.43 -2.07 2.39
N MET A 11 -18.40 -1.40 1.78
CA MET A 11 -18.22 -0.03 1.30
C MET A 11 -18.00 0.96 2.44
N GLU A 12 -18.70 0.82 3.55
CA GLU A 12 -18.48 1.59 4.77
C GLU A 12 -17.07 1.36 5.33
N LEU A 13 -16.66 0.10 5.39
CA LEU A 13 -15.35 -0.32 5.91
C LEU A 13 -14.19 0.35 5.17
N VAL A 14 -14.28 0.46 3.85
CA VAL A 14 -13.23 1.10 3.02
C VAL A 14 -13.51 2.59 2.74
N GLY A 15 -14.57 3.16 3.34
CA GLY A 15 -14.84 4.59 3.28
C GLY A 15 -15.45 5.11 1.98
N ILE A 16 -16.13 4.25 1.20
CA ILE A 16 -16.76 4.61 -0.08
C ILE A 16 -18.29 4.46 -0.07
N ALA A 17 -18.92 4.32 1.07
CA ALA A 17 -20.38 4.22 1.18
C ALA A 17 -21.14 5.35 0.45
N PRO A 18 -20.68 6.62 0.45
CA PRO A 18 -21.33 7.71 -0.29
C PRO A 18 -21.35 7.52 -1.81
N LEU A 19 -20.64 6.53 -2.33
CA LEU A 19 -20.54 6.24 -3.77
C LEU A 19 -21.48 5.11 -4.21
N ALA A 20 -22.28 4.54 -3.30
CA ALA A 20 -23.10 3.35 -3.57
C ALA A 20 -24.00 3.48 -4.81
N ASP A 21 -24.56 4.67 -5.03
CA ASP A 21 -25.45 4.95 -6.17
C ASP A 21 -24.71 5.53 -7.40
N ARG A 22 -23.37 5.64 -7.33
CA ARG A 22 -22.58 6.16 -8.45
C ARG A 22 -22.15 5.02 -9.40
N GLY A 23 -22.32 5.24 -10.69
CA GLY A 23 -21.78 4.31 -11.69
C GLY A 23 -20.25 4.28 -11.64
N ILE A 24 -19.66 3.09 -11.78
CA ILE A 24 -18.20 2.85 -11.72
C ILE A 24 -17.37 3.73 -12.67
N ARG A 25 -17.97 4.21 -13.74
CA ARG A 25 -17.34 5.12 -14.70
C ARG A 25 -17.33 6.59 -14.26
N ARG A 26 -18.02 6.92 -13.16
CA ARG A 26 -18.18 8.28 -12.62
C ARG A 26 -17.42 8.49 -11.32
N ILE A 27 -16.55 7.57 -10.96
CA ILE A 27 -15.69 7.63 -9.77
C ILE A 27 -14.23 7.72 -10.19
N SER A 28 -13.40 8.26 -9.30
CA SER A 28 -11.94 8.40 -9.50
C SER A 28 -11.23 7.05 -9.54
N GLY A 29 -9.98 7.03 -9.98
CA GLY A 29 -9.13 5.84 -9.98
C GLY A 29 -8.97 5.24 -8.58
N GLY A 30 -8.72 6.07 -7.57
CA GLY A 30 -8.60 5.62 -6.17
C GLY A 30 -9.90 5.05 -5.62
N GLU A 31 -11.04 5.71 -5.87
CA GLU A 31 -12.36 5.20 -5.48
C GLU A 31 -12.69 3.87 -6.17
N ARG A 32 -12.23 3.69 -7.42
CA ARG A 32 -12.37 2.42 -8.13
C ARG A 32 -11.54 1.31 -7.47
N GLN A 33 -10.31 1.59 -7.07
CA GLN A 33 -9.48 0.61 -6.34
C GLN A 33 -10.13 0.22 -5.01
N LEU A 34 -10.63 1.18 -4.23
CA LEU A 34 -11.36 0.91 -3.00
C LEU A 34 -12.64 0.09 -3.26
N THR A 35 -13.31 0.30 -4.39
CA THR A 35 -14.49 -0.52 -4.79
C THR A 35 -14.08 -1.97 -5.08
N LEU A 36 -12.94 -2.20 -5.71
CA LEU A 36 -12.42 -3.56 -5.93
C LEU A 36 -12.08 -4.26 -4.61
N ILE A 37 -11.49 -3.52 -3.66
CA ILE A 37 -11.21 -4.03 -2.31
C ILE A 37 -12.54 -4.38 -1.60
N ALA A 38 -13.52 -3.47 -1.59
CA ALA A 38 -14.83 -3.73 -0.99
C ALA A 38 -15.50 -4.99 -1.57
N ARG A 39 -15.39 -5.19 -2.89
CA ARG A 39 -15.89 -6.39 -3.58
C ARG A 39 -15.19 -7.66 -3.09
N ALA A 40 -13.87 -7.66 -2.93
CA ALA A 40 -13.12 -8.80 -2.42
C ALA A 40 -13.51 -9.12 -0.97
N LEU A 41 -13.66 -8.09 -0.13
CA LEU A 41 -14.09 -8.23 1.25
C LEU A 41 -15.54 -8.77 1.36
N ALA A 42 -16.43 -8.35 0.45
CA ALA A 42 -17.81 -8.87 0.40
C ALA A 42 -17.87 -10.37 0.04
N GLN A 43 -16.84 -10.91 -0.60
CA GLN A 43 -16.64 -12.33 -0.83
C GLN A 43 -16.05 -13.07 0.38
N GLN A 44 -15.96 -12.42 1.53
CA GLN A 44 -15.38 -12.95 2.77
C GLN A 44 -13.88 -13.31 2.67
N ALA A 45 -13.16 -12.71 1.72
CA ALA A 45 -11.72 -12.87 1.62
C ALA A 45 -11.03 -12.35 2.88
N ARG A 46 -10.15 -13.16 3.46
CA ARG A 46 -9.30 -12.79 4.61
C ARG A 46 -7.89 -12.42 4.18
N ILE A 47 -7.51 -12.84 2.97
CA ILE A 47 -6.23 -12.55 2.36
C ILE A 47 -6.50 -11.79 1.07
N LEU A 48 -5.90 -10.64 0.91
CA LEU A 48 -6.00 -9.80 -0.28
C LEU A 48 -4.65 -9.79 -1.01
N LEU A 49 -4.67 -10.15 -2.28
CA LEU A 49 -3.51 -10.04 -3.17
C LEU A 49 -3.74 -8.87 -4.13
N MET A 50 -2.83 -7.93 -4.16
CA MET A 50 -2.94 -6.72 -4.97
C MET A 50 -1.67 -6.52 -5.78
N ASP A 51 -1.83 -6.40 -7.09
CA ASP A 51 -0.73 -6.11 -7.99
C ASP A 51 -0.70 -4.61 -8.32
N GLU A 52 0.35 -3.94 -7.86
CA GLU A 52 0.58 -2.49 -8.00
C GLU A 52 -0.68 -1.62 -7.83
N PRO A 53 -1.42 -1.73 -6.71
CA PRO A 53 -2.74 -1.11 -6.59
C PRO A 53 -2.72 0.43 -6.62
N ALA A 54 -1.56 1.04 -6.42
CA ALA A 54 -1.38 2.50 -6.39
C ALA A 54 -0.72 3.08 -7.66
N ALA A 55 -0.24 2.26 -8.61
CA ALA A 55 0.63 2.71 -9.71
C ALA A 55 0.03 3.80 -10.61
N ASN A 56 -1.28 3.81 -10.82
CA ASN A 56 -1.94 4.77 -11.72
C ASN A 56 -2.73 5.85 -10.97
N LEU A 57 -2.39 6.10 -9.72
CA LEU A 57 -3.04 7.10 -8.88
C LEU A 57 -2.13 8.31 -8.69
N ASP A 58 -2.71 9.50 -8.55
CA ASP A 58 -1.98 10.64 -8.04
C ASP A 58 -1.52 10.42 -6.59
N TYR A 59 -0.50 11.17 -6.18
CA TYR A 59 0.14 11.03 -4.88
C TYR A 59 -0.85 11.01 -3.70
N GLY A 60 -1.85 11.89 -3.69
CA GLY A 60 -2.84 11.93 -2.61
C GLY A 60 -3.72 10.69 -2.57
N ASN A 61 -4.13 10.18 -3.74
CA ASN A 61 -4.94 8.97 -3.84
C ASN A 61 -4.13 7.71 -3.52
N GLN A 62 -2.84 7.66 -3.85
CA GLN A 62 -1.94 6.56 -3.42
C GLN A 62 -1.93 6.45 -1.89
N PHE A 63 -1.69 7.56 -1.19
CA PHE A 63 -1.68 7.58 0.27
C PHE A 63 -3.01 7.17 0.89
N ARG A 64 -4.12 7.70 0.38
CA ARG A 64 -5.46 7.32 0.87
C ARG A 64 -5.73 5.83 0.71
N LEU A 65 -5.38 5.26 -0.44
CA LEU A 65 -5.53 3.83 -0.70
C LEU A 65 -4.69 3.00 0.29
N LEU A 66 -3.39 3.29 0.39
CA LEU A 66 -2.46 2.53 1.25
C LEU A 66 -2.79 2.68 2.74
N GLN A 67 -3.27 3.85 3.15
CA GLN A 67 -3.78 4.07 4.50
C GLN A 67 -5.01 3.20 4.80
N GLN A 68 -5.92 3.05 3.86
CA GLN A 68 -7.06 2.13 4.00
C GLN A 68 -6.62 0.67 4.03
N VAL A 69 -5.66 0.29 3.19
CA VAL A 69 -5.04 -1.05 3.22
C VAL A 69 -4.44 -1.33 4.61
N ARG A 70 -3.70 -0.39 5.20
CA ARG A 70 -3.14 -0.54 6.54
C ARG A 70 -4.23 -0.71 7.59
N ARG A 71 -5.30 0.07 7.56
CA ARG A 71 -6.43 -0.08 8.47
C ARG A 71 -7.07 -1.47 8.39
N LEU A 72 -7.13 -2.07 7.20
CA LEU A 72 -7.62 -3.44 7.05
C LEU A 72 -6.71 -4.45 7.76
N THR A 73 -5.39 -4.28 7.70
CA THR A 73 -4.47 -5.17 8.44
C THR A 73 -4.64 -5.06 9.95
N GLU A 74 -4.90 -3.87 10.47
CA GLU A 74 -5.22 -3.63 11.89
C GLU A 74 -6.53 -4.30 12.32
N GLN A 75 -7.43 -4.60 11.37
CA GLN A 75 -8.68 -5.34 11.59
C GLN A 75 -8.55 -6.85 11.34
N GLY A 76 -7.33 -7.35 11.18
CA GLY A 76 -7.04 -8.78 11.06
C GLY A 76 -7.11 -9.35 9.63
N TYR A 77 -7.15 -8.48 8.61
CA TYR A 77 -6.96 -8.92 7.22
C TYR A 77 -5.47 -9.06 6.92
N THR A 78 -5.12 -10.06 6.11
CA THR A 78 -3.77 -10.19 5.56
C THR A 78 -3.74 -9.57 4.17
N VAL A 79 -2.80 -8.67 3.93
CA VAL A 79 -2.63 -8.04 2.62
C VAL A 79 -1.22 -8.28 2.11
N LEU A 80 -1.11 -8.81 0.91
CA LEU A 80 0.12 -8.87 0.13
C LEU A 80 -0.07 -7.98 -1.10
N LEU A 81 0.76 -6.96 -1.24
CA LEU A 81 0.74 -6.08 -2.41
C LEU A 81 2.14 -5.99 -3.04
N SER A 82 2.17 -5.90 -4.37
CA SER A 82 3.39 -5.53 -5.09
C SER A 82 3.49 -4.01 -5.20
N THR A 83 4.70 -3.48 -5.15
CA THR A 83 5.02 -2.08 -5.42
C THR A 83 6.46 -1.95 -5.88
N HIS A 84 6.74 -0.97 -6.69
CA HIS A 84 8.09 -0.56 -7.04
C HIS A 84 8.53 0.71 -6.30
N ASP A 85 7.67 1.26 -5.43
CA ASP A 85 7.97 2.46 -4.66
C ASP A 85 8.39 2.07 -3.23
N PRO A 86 9.66 2.32 -2.83
CA PRO A 86 10.16 2.01 -1.50
C PRO A 86 9.47 2.83 -0.39
N GLU A 87 8.96 4.03 -0.71
CA GLU A 87 8.18 4.84 0.24
C GLU A 87 6.90 4.14 0.68
N HIS A 88 6.24 3.42 -0.23
CA HIS A 88 5.06 2.65 0.12
C HIS A 88 5.39 1.57 1.16
N ALA A 89 6.50 0.86 0.98
CA ALA A 89 6.93 -0.15 1.95
C ALA A 89 7.33 0.48 3.29
N LEU A 90 8.18 1.53 3.28
CA LEU A 90 8.64 2.21 4.49
C LEU A 90 7.49 2.75 5.35
N ARG A 91 6.41 3.21 4.73
CA ARG A 91 5.31 3.88 5.44
C ARG A 91 4.16 2.98 5.82
N PHE A 92 3.90 1.94 5.05
CA PHE A 92 2.66 1.17 5.17
C PHE A 92 2.85 -0.32 5.41
N ALA A 93 4.00 -0.90 5.04
CA ALA A 93 4.24 -2.32 5.24
C ALA A 93 4.77 -2.65 6.64
N THR A 94 4.47 -3.84 7.12
CA THR A 94 5.09 -4.44 8.31
C THR A 94 6.27 -5.33 7.92
N HIS A 95 6.15 -6.00 6.78
CA HIS A 95 7.17 -6.90 6.23
C HIS A 95 7.36 -6.60 4.75
N VAL A 96 8.55 -6.92 4.26
CA VAL A 96 8.88 -6.86 2.83
C VAL A 96 9.43 -8.19 2.35
N LEU A 97 9.15 -8.47 1.09
CA LEU A 97 9.80 -9.51 0.31
C LEU A 97 10.34 -8.81 -0.94
N ALA A 98 11.65 -8.59 -0.99
CA ALA A 98 12.31 -7.94 -2.10
C ALA A 98 12.75 -8.96 -3.14
N LEU A 99 12.39 -8.73 -4.39
CA LEU A 99 12.76 -9.56 -5.53
C LEU A 99 13.78 -8.83 -6.40
N HIS A 100 14.88 -9.48 -6.72
CA HIS A 100 15.89 -8.97 -7.63
C HIS A 100 16.49 -10.09 -8.46
N GLY A 101 16.65 -9.87 -9.78
CA GLY A 101 17.24 -10.88 -10.66
C GLY A 101 16.52 -12.24 -10.67
N GLY A 102 15.20 -12.26 -10.43
CA GLY A 102 14.40 -13.48 -10.39
C GLY A 102 14.51 -14.29 -9.07
N THR A 103 15.17 -13.74 -8.05
CA THR A 103 15.36 -14.39 -6.75
C THR A 103 14.91 -13.48 -5.61
N VAL A 104 14.72 -14.05 -4.42
CA VAL A 104 14.45 -13.30 -3.20
C VAL A 104 15.76 -12.68 -2.70
N ALA A 105 15.84 -11.34 -2.72
CA ALA A 105 16.99 -10.60 -2.21
C ALA A 105 16.90 -10.35 -0.70
N ALA A 106 15.69 -10.14 -0.17
CA ALA A 106 15.44 -9.97 1.26
C ALA A 106 13.99 -10.37 1.61
N CYS A 107 13.78 -10.86 2.83
CA CYS A 107 12.44 -11.16 3.35
C CYS A 107 12.44 -10.99 4.88
N GLY A 108 11.53 -10.17 5.40
CA GLY A 108 11.43 -9.93 6.84
C GLY A 108 10.78 -8.59 7.19
N PRO A 109 10.89 -8.16 8.47
CA PRO A 109 10.38 -6.88 8.92
C PRO A 109 10.96 -5.72 8.10
N VAL A 110 10.10 -4.76 7.73
CA VAL A 110 10.52 -3.62 6.88
C VAL A 110 11.64 -2.79 7.53
N GLU A 111 11.63 -2.67 8.85
CA GLU A 111 12.62 -1.88 9.59
C GLU A 111 14.03 -2.47 9.51
N GLU A 112 14.13 -3.79 9.43
CA GLU A 112 15.40 -4.52 9.37
C GLU A 112 15.86 -4.71 7.92
N MET A 113 14.93 -5.01 7.02
CA MET A 113 15.27 -5.43 5.66
C MET A 113 15.46 -4.26 4.70
N LEU A 114 14.69 -3.18 4.82
CA LEU A 114 14.77 -2.06 3.88
C LEU A 114 15.93 -1.12 4.24
N THR A 115 17.14 -1.59 3.95
CA THR A 115 18.41 -0.89 4.17
C THR A 115 18.85 -0.13 2.93
N GLU A 116 19.77 0.82 3.09
CA GLU A 116 20.37 1.54 1.95
C GLU A 116 21.07 0.59 0.97
N GLU A 117 21.73 -0.45 1.47
CA GLU A 117 22.39 -1.47 0.65
C GLU A 117 21.41 -2.23 -0.22
N LEU A 118 20.27 -2.67 0.36
CA LEU A 118 19.22 -3.32 -0.41
C LEU A 118 18.63 -2.37 -1.45
N LEU A 119 18.35 -1.13 -1.07
CA LEU A 119 17.81 -0.11 -1.98
C LEU A 119 18.77 0.16 -3.15
N HIS A 120 20.08 0.29 -2.88
CA HIS A 120 21.09 0.43 -3.92
C HIS A 120 21.12 -0.79 -4.86
N THR A 121 20.98 -2.00 -4.31
CA THR A 121 20.94 -3.24 -5.11
C THR A 121 19.71 -3.26 -6.03
N LEU A 122 18.54 -2.84 -5.51
CA LEU A 122 17.28 -2.88 -6.26
C LEU A 122 17.18 -1.78 -7.32
N TYR A 123 17.57 -0.54 -6.97
CA TYR A 123 17.32 0.64 -7.80
C TYR A 123 18.55 1.16 -8.53
N ARG A 124 19.75 0.76 -8.12
CA ARG A 124 21.05 1.19 -8.72
C ARG A 124 21.24 2.71 -8.71
N ILE A 125 20.70 3.38 -7.72
CA ILE A 125 20.88 4.79 -7.43
C ILE A 125 21.20 4.97 -5.95
N PRO A 126 21.94 6.01 -5.57
CA PRO A 126 22.27 6.26 -4.17
C PRO A 126 21.04 6.76 -3.41
N LEU A 127 20.39 5.86 -2.70
CA LEU A 127 19.27 6.14 -1.83
C LEU A 127 19.70 6.03 -0.37
N THR A 128 19.29 7.00 0.44
CA THR A 128 19.47 7.01 1.89
C THR A 128 18.11 6.86 2.57
N VAL A 129 18.06 6.05 3.61
CA VAL A 129 16.85 5.94 4.46
C VAL A 129 17.00 6.95 5.61
N ALA A 130 16.45 8.14 5.42
CA ALA A 130 16.48 9.21 6.39
C ALA A 130 15.34 9.11 7.41
N GLN A 131 15.60 9.53 8.64
CA GLN A 131 14.58 9.78 9.64
C GLN A 131 14.16 11.25 9.57
N VAL A 132 12.91 11.49 9.16
CA VAL A 132 12.37 12.84 8.97
C VAL A 132 11.46 13.19 10.13
N PRO A 133 11.77 14.27 10.89
CA PRO A 133 10.90 14.77 11.94
C PRO A 133 9.56 15.27 11.35
N VAL A 134 8.46 14.86 11.97
CA VAL A 134 7.11 15.31 11.60
C VAL A 134 6.31 15.65 12.85
N THR A 135 5.19 16.32 12.71
CA THR A 135 4.29 16.58 13.84
C THR A 135 3.81 15.25 14.44
N GLY A 136 4.24 14.98 15.67
CA GLY A 136 3.88 13.75 16.40
C GLY A 136 4.89 12.62 16.34
N GLY A 137 6.11 12.85 15.78
CA GLY A 137 7.16 11.82 15.80
C GLY A 137 8.17 11.94 14.67
N THR A 138 8.66 10.78 14.24
CA THR A 138 9.62 10.66 13.15
C THR A 138 9.12 9.61 12.15
N VAL A 139 9.30 9.86 10.87
CA VAL A 139 9.00 8.91 9.79
C VAL A 139 10.28 8.56 9.03
N ARG A 140 10.38 7.33 8.55
CA ARG A 140 11.44 6.92 7.63
C ARG A 140 11.03 7.32 6.20
N SER A 141 11.99 7.81 5.44
CA SER A 141 11.76 8.22 4.05
C SER A 141 13.00 7.90 3.20
N CYS A 142 12.76 7.52 1.97
CA CYS A 142 13.80 7.28 0.98
C CYS A 142 14.22 8.61 0.34
N VAL A 143 15.47 8.97 0.44
CA VAL A 143 15.99 10.23 -0.09
C VAL A 143 17.12 9.93 -1.08
N TYR A 144 17.06 10.54 -2.26
CA TYR A 144 18.20 10.52 -3.18
C TYR A 144 19.35 11.34 -2.62
N ASP A 145 20.54 10.75 -2.50
CA ASP A 145 21.75 11.41 -2.01
C ASP A 145 22.76 11.56 -3.15
N PRO A 146 22.84 12.73 -3.80
CA PRO A 146 23.75 12.95 -4.92
C PRO A 146 25.24 12.96 -4.52
N ALA A 147 25.54 13.00 -3.22
CA ALA A 147 26.92 12.97 -2.72
C ALA A 147 27.47 11.54 -2.55
N LYS A 148 26.60 10.53 -2.58
CA LYS A 148 27.00 9.12 -2.56
C LYS A 148 27.34 8.64 -3.98
N PRO A 149 28.38 7.80 -4.15
CA PRO A 149 28.73 7.23 -5.45
C PRO A 149 27.70 6.25 -5.99
#